data_ee8cde680326beb5425a6dabb2f45ae1
#
_entry.id   ee8cde680326beb5425a6dabb2f45ae1
#
_cell.length_a   1.000
_cell.length_b   1.000
_cell.length_c   1.000
_cell.angle_alpha   90.00
_cell.angle_beta   90.00
_cell.angle_gamma   90.00
#
_symmetry.space_group_name_H-M   'P 1'
#
loop_
_entity.id
_entity.type
_entity.pdbx_description
1 polymer ?
#
loop_
_entity_poly.entity_id
_entity_poly.type
_entity_poly.pdbx_seq_one_letter_code
_entity_poly.pdbx_strand_id
1 'polypeptide(L)'
;MTVVYDPYPTVTFNGGTTYADQTISSISIRMGRNDVLTQPQPGYASISLWTDASDPLDLSLSQSVSVAIAKGTSGTQTIFTGIISDIDISLQAYGSDGSIAIYTITAVGPLSQLNRHLVGGAGYAKEFDGTRILNILSEAFLQSWSDLSATLTWDGLPTDVTWASYDATNVALVNTLTANVDTPGVYELQAYAAAEDDAYTLAINAANSGRGVLWEGGAGTIHYDDYASRASASPLTLTADDILAQGLRTAAQWGEIVNDANVTYRAGTENARDENSIIRYGQLTGSRTTQLHNAADALAQANDFLESRAYPRMYPETITIPLHSPTVTDTTRDALAAVYNGLRVNTSALPAVFGSTFDGFVEGYTWNLTRYTAELVLTCSAYSETYLSIIWDQIQPLVTWAGYTPSTQEWDDL
;
A
#
# COMPACT_ATOMS: atom_id res chain seq x y z
N MET A 1 -11.49 -13.23 -34.88
CA MET A 1 -10.98 -12.00 -34.28
C MET A 1 -10.95 -12.26 -32.78
N THR A 2 -9.78 -12.28 -32.19
CA THR A 2 -9.64 -12.33 -30.74
C THR A 2 -10.20 -11.01 -30.21
N VAL A 3 -11.16 -11.08 -29.30
CA VAL A 3 -11.69 -9.89 -28.63
C VAL A 3 -10.50 -9.29 -27.85
N VAL A 4 -10.04 -8.13 -28.26
CA VAL A 4 -9.00 -7.41 -27.54
C VAL A 4 -9.68 -6.90 -26.27
N TYR A 5 -9.09 -7.16 -25.10
CA TYR A 5 -9.58 -6.61 -23.85
C TYR A 5 -9.61 -5.08 -23.92
N ASP A 6 -10.76 -4.51 -23.60
CA ASP A 6 -10.98 -3.07 -23.47
C ASP A 6 -11.12 -2.73 -21.98
N PRO A 7 -10.16 -2.01 -21.37
CA PRO A 7 -10.20 -1.67 -19.95
C PRO A 7 -11.37 -0.78 -19.57
N TYR A 8 -11.95 -0.05 -20.51
CA TYR A 8 -13.10 0.85 -20.36
C TYR A 8 -13.12 1.57 -19.00
N PRO A 9 -12.13 2.43 -18.74
CA PRO A 9 -12.07 3.12 -17.46
C PRO A 9 -13.27 4.02 -17.26
N THR A 10 -13.77 4.06 -16.03
CA THR A 10 -14.88 4.92 -15.62
C THR A 10 -14.50 5.74 -14.40
N VAL A 11 -14.92 6.99 -14.36
CA VAL A 11 -14.75 7.90 -13.23
C VAL A 11 -16.11 8.33 -12.73
N THR A 12 -16.40 8.09 -11.46
CA THR A 12 -17.69 8.43 -10.85
C THR A 12 -17.48 9.42 -9.71
N PHE A 13 -18.24 10.50 -9.70
CA PHE A 13 -18.22 11.52 -8.66
C PHE A 13 -19.49 11.46 -7.79
N ASN A 14 -19.35 11.57 -6.47
CA ASN A 14 -20.41 11.50 -5.46
C ASN A 14 -21.35 10.28 -5.59
N GLY A 15 -20.87 9.17 -6.19
CA GLY A 15 -21.70 8.00 -6.46
C GLY A 15 -22.83 8.25 -7.48
N GLY A 16 -22.82 9.38 -8.19
CA GLY A 16 -23.87 9.79 -9.14
C GLY A 16 -23.38 9.86 -10.58
N THR A 17 -22.76 10.96 -10.96
CA THR A 17 -22.33 11.18 -12.35
C THR A 17 -21.10 10.35 -12.70
N THR A 18 -21.21 9.53 -13.74
CA THR A 18 -20.12 8.69 -14.24
C THR A 18 -19.67 9.18 -15.62
N TYR A 19 -18.36 9.39 -15.75
CA TYR A 19 -17.69 9.73 -17.00
C TYR A 19 -16.92 8.51 -17.51
N ALA A 20 -17.01 8.29 -18.80
CA ALA A 20 -16.35 7.17 -19.45
C ALA A 20 -15.98 7.54 -20.90
N ASP A 21 -15.24 6.64 -21.55
CA ASP A 21 -14.98 6.67 -22.97
C ASP A 21 -14.27 7.96 -23.43
N GLN A 22 -14.89 8.73 -24.33
CA GLN A 22 -14.27 9.88 -24.98
C GLN A 22 -13.94 11.05 -24.03
N THR A 23 -14.60 11.11 -22.89
CA THR A 23 -14.36 12.14 -21.87
C THR A 23 -13.03 11.94 -21.13
N ILE A 24 -12.52 10.71 -21.07
CA ILE A 24 -11.28 10.40 -20.36
C ILE A 24 -10.08 10.54 -21.29
N SER A 25 -9.17 11.44 -20.96
CA SER A 25 -7.88 11.60 -21.64
C SER A 25 -6.83 10.64 -21.06
N SER A 26 -6.61 10.73 -19.76
CA SER A 26 -5.67 9.87 -19.04
C SER A 26 -6.00 9.80 -17.56
N ILE A 27 -5.64 8.68 -16.93
CA ILE A 27 -5.72 8.51 -15.50
C ILE A 27 -4.41 7.88 -15.03
N SER A 28 -3.80 8.47 -14.01
CA SER A 28 -2.65 7.87 -13.32
C SER A 28 -2.98 7.75 -11.85
N ILE A 29 -2.89 6.52 -11.31
CA ILE A 29 -3.17 6.23 -9.90
C ILE A 29 -1.94 5.58 -9.31
N ARG A 30 -1.48 6.12 -8.18
CA ARG A 30 -0.38 5.54 -7.42
C ARG A 30 -0.86 5.16 -6.03
N MET A 31 -0.54 3.93 -5.62
CA MET A 31 -0.88 3.35 -4.32
C MET A 31 0.36 2.71 -3.70
N GLY A 32 0.46 2.78 -2.38
CA GLY A 32 1.48 2.06 -1.63
C GLY A 32 2.79 2.80 -1.43
N ARG A 33 3.88 2.05 -1.38
CA ARG A 33 5.23 2.53 -1.08
C ARG A 33 6.24 2.12 -2.15
N ASN A 34 7.39 2.77 -2.18
CA ASN A 34 8.47 2.41 -3.11
C ASN A 34 9.52 1.48 -2.50
N ASP A 35 9.55 1.38 -1.18
CA ASP A 35 10.56 0.64 -0.44
C ASP A 35 9.88 -0.10 0.73
N VAL A 36 10.31 -1.32 0.98
CA VAL A 36 9.85 -2.18 2.08
C VAL A 36 10.12 -1.58 3.47
N LEU A 37 11.09 -0.68 3.58
CA LEU A 37 11.47 -0.02 4.86
C LEU A 37 10.58 1.17 5.24
N THR A 38 9.75 1.66 4.31
CA THR A 38 8.81 2.74 4.55
C THR A 38 7.39 2.23 4.62
N GLN A 39 6.47 3.02 5.15
CA GLN A 39 5.04 2.68 5.10
C GLN A 39 4.39 3.26 3.82
N PRO A 40 3.30 2.64 3.34
CA PRO A 40 2.49 3.18 2.27
C PRO A 40 2.06 4.62 2.55
N GLN A 41 2.17 5.44 1.52
CA GLN A 41 1.62 6.80 1.53
C GLN A 41 0.16 6.77 1.08
N PRO A 42 -0.62 7.81 1.41
CA PRO A 42 -1.96 7.95 0.86
C PRO A 42 -1.97 7.81 -0.66
N GLY A 43 -2.93 7.07 -1.19
CA GLY A 43 -3.12 6.90 -2.61
C GLY A 43 -3.37 8.24 -3.28
N TYR A 44 -2.87 8.36 -4.49
CA TYR A 44 -2.95 9.57 -5.29
C TYR A 44 -3.46 9.24 -6.68
N ALA A 45 -4.46 9.96 -7.15
CA ALA A 45 -4.96 9.86 -8.51
C ALA A 45 -4.90 11.21 -9.22
N SER A 46 -4.34 11.23 -10.43
CA SER A 46 -4.42 12.33 -11.37
C SER A 46 -5.32 11.91 -12.51
N ILE A 47 -6.44 12.61 -12.69
CA ILE A 47 -7.49 12.28 -13.65
C ILE A 47 -7.63 13.46 -14.62
N SER A 48 -7.43 13.21 -15.89
CA SER A 48 -7.61 14.21 -16.93
C SER A 48 -8.88 13.90 -17.73
N LEU A 49 -9.86 14.80 -17.64
CA LEU A 49 -11.12 14.75 -18.37
C LEU A 49 -11.21 15.94 -19.31
N TRP A 50 -11.88 15.76 -20.43
CA TRP A 50 -12.19 16.85 -21.34
C TRP A 50 -13.68 16.86 -21.69
N THR A 51 -14.19 18.06 -21.84
CA THR A 51 -15.58 18.30 -22.22
C THR A 51 -15.67 19.50 -23.14
N ASP A 52 -16.81 19.68 -23.76
CA ASP A 52 -17.12 20.94 -24.42
C ASP A 52 -17.11 22.08 -23.39
N ALA A 53 -16.48 23.21 -23.69
CA ALA A 53 -16.38 24.33 -22.75
C ALA A 53 -17.78 24.96 -22.42
N SER A 54 -18.80 24.67 -23.22
CA SER A 54 -20.20 25.09 -22.96
C SER A 54 -20.93 24.12 -22.01
N ASP A 55 -20.33 22.91 -21.71
CA ASP A 55 -20.91 21.91 -20.83
C ASP A 55 -19.94 21.62 -19.66
N PRO A 56 -19.88 22.51 -18.65
CA PRO A 56 -18.94 22.38 -17.54
C PRO A 56 -19.28 21.21 -16.63
N LEU A 57 -18.23 20.53 -16.12
CA LEU A 57 -18.39 19.50 -15.11
C LEU A 57 -18.76 20.14 -13.76
N ASP A 58 -19.76 19.57 -13.08
CA ASP A 58 -20.14 19.97 -11.71
C ASP A 58 -19.23 19.26 -10.69
N LEU A 59 -18.10 19.89 -10.41
CA LEU A 59 -17.06 19.35 -9.52
C LEU A 59 -16.78 20.31 -8.37
N SER A 60 -16.55 19.75 -7.20
CA SER A 60 -16.17 20.53 -6.02
C SER A 60 -15.04 19.83 -5.23
N LEU A 61 -14.28 20.62 -4.49
CA LEU A 61 -13.28 20.08 -3.54
C LEU A 61 -13.96 19.24 -2.47
N SER A 62 -13.27 18.23 -1.99
CA SER A 62 -13.75 17.24 -1.02
C SER A 62 -14.87 16.31 -1.53
N GLN A 63 -15.26 16.42 -2.78
CA GLN A 63 -16.19 15.51 -3.43
C GLN A 63 -15.58 14.12 -3.56
N SER A 64 -16.34 13.06 -3.30
CA SER A 64 -15.88 11.70 -3.48
C SER A 64 -15.69 11.37 -4.96
N VAL A 65 -14.65 10.63 -5.27
CA VAL A 65 -14.34 10.13 -6.60
C VAL A 65 -13.94 8.67 -6.54
N SER A 66 -14.44 7.89 -7.50
CA SER A 66 -14.01 6.50 -7.70
C SER A 66 -13.62 6.25 -9.14
N VAL A 67 -12.61 5.43 -9.34
CA VAL A 67 -12.17 4.97 -10.66
C VAL A 67 -12.33 3.46 -10.72
N ALA A 68 -12.95 2.97 -11.79
CA ALA A 68 -13.13 1.56 -12.03
C ALA A 68 -12.72 1.19 -13.46
N ILE A 69 -12.31 -0.07 -13.64
CA ILE A 69 -11.99 -0.67 -14.94
C ILE A 69 -12.83 -1.91 -15.19
N ALA A 70 -13.00 -2.29 -16.44
CA ALA A 70 -13.64 -3.54 -16.80
C ALA A 70 -12.77 -4.73 -16.35
N LYS A 71 -13.42 -5.80 -15.91
CA LYS A 71 -12.76 -7.09 -15.66
C LYS A 71 -12.56 -7.87 -16.96
N GLY A 72 -11.62 -8.80 -16.95
CA GLY A 72 -11.41 -9.70 -18.08
C GLY A 72 -12.58 -10.65 -18.30
N THR A 73 -13.20 -11.13 -17.22
CA THR A 73 -14.32 -12.08 -17.29
C THR A 73 -15.66 -11.37 -17.44
N SER A 74 -16.05 -10.58 -16.46
CA SER A 74 -17.28 -9.77 -16.52
C SER A 74 -17.37 -8.80 -15.35
N GLY A 75 -18.08 -7.69 -15.55
CA GLY A 75 -18.26 -6.65 -14.54
C GLY A 75 -17.10 -5.65 -14.46
N THR A 76 -17.08 -4.85 -13.41
CA THR A 76 -16.08 -3.82 -13.18
C THR A 76 -15.37 -4.03 -11.84
N GLN A 77 -14.15 -3.51 -11.75
CA GLN A 77 -13.37 -3.48 -10.50
C GLN A 77 -13.04 -2.04 -10.19
N THR A 78 -13.40 -1.59 -8.99
CA THR A 78 -12.93 -0.30 -8.47
C THR A 78 -11.47 -0.43 -8.07
N ILE A 79 -10.63 0.42 -8.66
CA ILE A 79 -9.18 0.43 -8.45
C ILE A 79 -8.69 1.63 -7.65
N PHE A 80 -9.55 2.64 -7.46
CA PHE A 80 -9.29 3.80 -6.63
C PHE A 80 -10.59 4.40 -6.11
N THR A 81 -10.58 4.81 -4.86
CA THR A 81 -11.61 5.62 -4.23
C THR A 81 -10.94 6.66 -3.35
N GLY A 82 -11.36 7.90 -3.45
CA GLY A 82 -10.78 8.99 -2.68
C GLY A 82 -11.66 10.24 -2.71
N ILE A 83 -11.07 11.36 -2.34
CA ILE A 83 -11.68 12.69 -2.36
C ILE A 83 -10.87 13.64 -3.24
N ILE A 84 -11.54 14.54 -3.91
CA ILE A 84 -10.90 15.57 -4.73
C ILE A 84 -10.18 16.55 -3.82
N SER A 85 -8.87 16.70 -4.03
CA SER A 85 -8.01 17.65 -3.32
C SER A 85 -7.75 18.92 -4.14
N ASP A 86 -7.74 18.81 -5.47
CA ASP A 86 -7.43 19.91 -6.36
C ASP A 86 -8.11 19.73 -7.72
N ILE A 87 -8.51 20.86 -8.34
CA ILE A 87 -9.13 20.93 -9.67
C ILE A 87 -8.46 22.05 -10.43
N ASP A 88 -7.82 21.71 -11.55
CA ASP A 88 -7.27 22.68 -12.51
C ASP A 88 -8.06 22.58 -13.82
N ILE A 89 -8.42 23.73 -14.38
CA ILE A 89 -9.21 23.82 -15.61
C ILE A 89 -8.43 24.66 -16.62
N SER A 90 -8.11 24.04 -17.74
CA SER A 90 -7.49 24.72 -18.87
C SER A 90 -8.41 24.72 -20.09
N LEU A 91 -8.41 25.82 -20.84
CA LEU A 91 -9.22 25.98 -22.03
C LEU A 91 -8.35 25.84 -23.28
N GLN A 92 -8.74 24.94 -24.18
CA GLN A 92 -8.16 24.86 -25.52
C GLN A 92 -9.17 25.36 -26.54
N ALA A 93 -8.78 26.39 -27.29
CA ALA A 93 -9.62 26.91 -28.39
C ALA A 93 -9.39 26.06 -29.65
N TYR A 94 -10.49 25.58 -30.25
CA TYR A 94 -10.46 24.80 -31.48
C TYR A 94 -11.06 25.64 -32.62
N GLY A 95 -10.35 26.70 -33.02
CA GLY A 95 -10.72 27.52 -34.16
C GLY A 95 -12.17 28.02 -34.16
N SER A 96 -12.91 27.79 -35.26
CA SER A 96 -14.34 28.14 -35.41
C SER A 96 -15.29 27.07 -34.82
N ASP A 97 -14.78 25.91 -34.44
CA ASP A 97 -15.61 24.72 -34.15
C ASP A 97 -15.90 24.52 -32.67
N GLY A 98 -15.52 25.48 -31.82
CA GLY A 98 -15.76 25.42 -30.38
C GLY A 98 -14.49 25.49 -29.52
N SER A 99 -14.67 25.31 -28.23
CA SER A 99 -13.61 25.28 -27.24
C SER A 99 -13.72 24.01 -26.40
N ILE A 100 -12.62 23.41 -26.07
CA ILE A 100 -12.54 22.24 -25.18
C ILE A 100 -11.99 22.69 -23.84
N ALA A 101 -12.67 22.33 -22.77
CA ALA A 101 -12.17 22.45 -21.41
C ALA A 101 -11.50 21.14 -20.99
N ILE A 102 -10.27 21.24 -20.47
CA ILE A 102 -9.53 20.12 -19.89
C ILE A 102 -9.51 20.30 -18.38
N TYR A 103 -10.07 19.34 -17.68
CA TYR A 103 -10.06 19.25 -16.23
C TYR A 103 -8.95 18.33 -15.79
N THR A 104 -8.01 18.82 -15.01
CA THR A 104 -7.00 18.00 -14.31
C THR A 104 -7.41 17.94 -12.85
N ILE A 105 -7.86 16.78 -12.43
CA ILE A 105 -8.41 16.53 -11.11
C ILE A 105 -7.37 15.72 -10.32
N THR A 106 -6.99 16.23 -9.17
CA THR A 106 -6.16 15.51 -8.21
C THR A 106 -7.07 14.96 -7.11
N ALA A 107 -6.94 13.68 -6.82
CA ALA A 107 -7.68 13.04 -5.75
C ALA A 107 -6.72 12.25 -4.84
N VAL A 108 -7.06 12.20 -3.56
CA VAL A 108 -6.27 11.52 -2.52
C VAL A 108 -7.12 10.48 -1.80
N GLY A 109 -6.48 9.36 -1.45
CA GLY A 109 -7.12 8.25 -0.80
C GLY A 109 -7.44 8.47 0.69
N PRO A 110 -8.13 7.52 1.34
CA PRO A 110 -8.63 7.67 2.71
C PRO A 110 -7.55 7.83 3.77
N LEU A 111 -6.34 7.28 3.59
CA LEU A 111 -5.23 7.50 4.52
C LEU A 111 -4.87 8.98 4.68
N SER A 112 -5.13 9.80 3.65
CA SER A 112 -4.90 11.25 3.71
C SER A 112 -5.78 11.96 4.75
N GLN A 113 -6.92 11.37 5.09
CA GLN A 113 -7.84 11.94 6.07
C GLN A 113 -7.32 11.79 7.50
N LEU A 114 -6.51 10.75 7.77
CA LEU A 114 -5.93 10.52 9.10
C LEU A 114 -5.06 11.69 9.56
N ASN A 115 -4.36 12.37 8.65
CA ASN A 115 -3.56 13.55 8.98
C ASN A 115 -4.37 14.74 9.52
N ARG A 116 -5.70 14.70 9.40
CA ARG A 116 -6.60 15.76 9.84
C ARG A 116 -7.19 15.51 11.22
N HIS A 117 -6.99 14.32 11.76
CA HIS A 117 -7.53 13.91 13.04
C HIS A 117 -6.42 13.83 14.09
N LEU A 118 -6.59 14.58 15.19
CA LEU A 118 -5.72 14.49 16.35
C LEU A 118 -6.28 13.43 17.28
N VAL A 119 -5.44 12.50 17.70
CA VAL A 119 -5.79 11.36 18.55
C VAL A 119 -4.72 11.14 19.62
N GLY A 120 -4.97 10.24 20.57
CA GLY A 120 -3.99 9.88 21.61
C GLY A 120 -4.01 10.80 22.82
N GLY A 121 -4.96 11.73 22.93
CA GLY A 121 -5.08 12.63 24.07
C GLY A 121 -5.25 11.94 25.43
N ALA A 122 -5.84 10.75 25.44
CA ALA A 122 -5.94 9.88 26.63
C ALA A 122 -4.71 8.98 26.83
N GLY A 123 -3.81 8.90 25.84
CA GLY A 123 -2.76 7.92 25.76
C GLY A 123 -3.25 6.53 25.41
N TYR A 124 -2.30 5.63 25.07
CA TYR A 124 -2.60 4.24 24.79
C TYR A 124 -1.87 3.33 25.80
N ALA A 125 -2.53 2.29 26.25
CA ALA A 125 -1.91 1.28 27.12
C ALA A 125 -0.78 0.54 26.39
N LYS A 126 -0.01 -0.25 27.10
CA LYS A 126 0.86 -1.26 26.51
C LYS A 126 -0.01 -2.30 25.82
N GLU A 127 0.14 -2.51 24.53
CA GLU A 127 -0.71 -3.36 23.70
C GLU A 127 0.01 -3.81 22.43
N PHE A 128 -0.57 -4.76 21.71
CA PHE A 128 -0.04 -5.21 20.44
C PHE A 128 -0.28 -4.18 19.31
N ASP A 129 0.57 -4.24 18.30
CA ASP A 129 0.60 -3.33 17.15
C ASP A 129 -0.76 -3.22 16.43
N GLY A 130 -1.40 -4.34 16.10
CA GLY A 130 -2.71 -4.34 15.47
C GLY A 130 -3.81 -3.75 16.35
N THR A 131 -3.79 -4.06 17.65
CA THR A 131 -4.72 -3.45 18.62
C THR A 131 -4.50 -1.94 18.71
N ARG A 132 -3.24 -1.47 18.72
CA ARG A 132 -2.90 -0.04 18.72
C ARG A 132 -3.48 0.66 17.49
N ILE A 133 -3.29 0.08 16.31
CA ILE A 133 -3.78 0.64 15.05
C ILE A 133 -5.31 0.69 15.05
N LEU A 134 -5.98 -0.38 15.50
CA LEU A 134 -7.44 -0.39 15.62
C LEU A 134 -7.94 0.74 16.54
N ASN A 135 -7.27 0.95 17.69
CA ASN A 135 -7.64 2.01 18.62
C ASN A 135 -7.45 3.40 18.00
N ILE A 136 -6.33 3.65 17.31
CA ILE A 136 -6.06 4.90 16.60
C ILE A 136 -7.13 5.17 15.53
N LEU A 137 -7.43 4.19 14.69
CA LEU A 137 -8.43 4.34 13.63
C LEU A 137 -9.84 4.55 14.21
N SER A 138 -10.18 3.85 15.29
CA SER A 138 -11.46 4.02 15.96
C SER A 138 -11.59 5.41 16.56
N GLU A 139 -10.54 5.94 17.21
CA GLU A 139 -10.53 7.30 17.75
C GLU A 139 -10.63 8.36 16.64
N ALA A 140 -9.94 8.15 15.52
CA ALA A 140 -9.93 9.09 14.40
C ALA A 140 -11.27 9.20 13.68
N PHE A 141 -12.02 8.10 13.55
CA PHE A 141 -13.27 8.05 12.76
C PHE A 141 -14.54 7.96 13.59
N LEU A 142 -14.45 7.56 14.85
CA LEU A 142 -15.58 7.61 15.79
C LEU A 142 -15.68 9.02 16.38
N GLN A 143 -16.64 9.78 15.90
CA GLN A 143 -17.06 10.98 16.60
C GLN A 143 -17.94 10.59 17.78
N SER A 144 -17.51 10.91 19.00
CA SER A 144 -18.34 10.77 20.19
C SER A 144 -19.32 11.96 20.29
N TRP A 145 -20.39 11.78 21.08
CA TRP A 145 -21.33 12.88 21.37
C TRP A 145 -20.65 14.10 21.97
N SER A 146 -19.53 13.92 22.68
CA SER A 146 -18.76 15.00 23.26
C SER A 146 -18.00 15.84 22.21
N ASP A 147 -17.76 15.29 21.03
CA ASP A 147 -17.00 15.96 19.97
C ASP A 147 -17.91 16.79 19.07
N LEU A 148 -19.22 16.64 19.21
CA LEU A 148 -20.19 17.47 18.50
C LEU A 148 -20.16 18.89 19.08
N SER A 149 -19.97 19.89 18.21
CA SER A 149 -20.02 21.28 18.59
C SER A 149 -21.32 21.60 19.33
N ALA A 150 -21.21 22.22 20.49
CA ALA A 150 -22.39 22.69 21.24
C ALA A 150 -23.22 23.73 20.44
N THR A 151 -22.66 24.26 19.36
CA THR A 151 -23.33 25.17 18.40
C THR A 151 -23.94 24.45 17.21
N LEU A 152 -23.85 23.11 17.14
CA LEU A 152 -24.53 22.35 16.11
C LEU A 152 -26.04 22.48 16.32
N THR A 153 -26.68 23.26 15.47
CA THR A 153 -28.14 23.43 15.50
C THR A 153 -28.77 22.36 14.62
N TRP A 154 -29.94 21.88 15.07
CA TRP A 154 -30.72 20.89 14.33
C TRP A 154 -31.11 21.34 12.91
N ASP A 155 -31.16 22.64 12.68
CA ASP A 155 -31.47 23.25 11.40
C ASP A 155 -30.42 23.01 10.30
N GLY A 156 -29.20 22.59 10.69
CA GLY A 156 -28.14 22.26 9.75
C GLY A 156 -28.08 20.78 9.33
N LEU A 157 -28.92 19.92 9.92
CA LEU A 157 -28.97 18.49 9.60
C LEU A 157 -30.16 18.19 8.67
N PRO A 158 -30.02 17.21 7.76
CA PRO A 158 -31.17 16.71 7.00
C PRO A 158 -32.29 16.30 7.97
N THR A 159 -33.53 16.64 7.62
CA THR A 159 -34.70 16.47 8.50
C THR A 159 -35.06 15.01 8.83
N ASP A 160 -34.47 14.08 8.11
CA ASP A 160 -34.62 12.63 8.26
C ASP A 160 -33.50 11.95 9.06
N VAL A 161 -32.49 12.71 9.52
CA VAL A 161 -31.38 12.19 10.34
C VAL A 161 -31.75 12.26 11.81
N THR A 162 -31.83 11.11 12.46
CA THR A 162 -31.94 11.00 13.91
C THR A 162 -30.53 10.80 14.50
N TRP A 163 -30.35 11.12 15.78
CA TRP A 163 -29.09 10.84 16.47
C TRP A 163 -28.73 9.35 16.45
N ALA A 164 -29.72 8.48 16.55
CA ALA A 164 -29.49 7.03 16.46
C ALA A 164 -29.01 6.60 15.06
N SER A 165 -29.54 7.22 14.00
CA SER A 165 -29.08 6.92 12.63
C SER A 165 -27.71 7.53 12.34
N TYR A 166 -27.39 8.68 12.91
CA TYR A 166 -26.07 9.30 12.80
C TYR A 166 -25.00 8.44 13.49
N ASP A 167 -25.25 8.02 14.72
CA ASP A 167 -24.34 7.16 15.46
C ASP A 167 -24.15 5.80 14.77
N ALA A 168 -25.24 5.17 14.32
CA ALA A 168 -25.17 3.92 13.57
C ALA A 168 -24.39 4.07 12.27
N THR A 169 -24.49 5.22 11.58
CA THR A 169 -23.74 5.49 10.36
C THR A 169 -22.24 5.63 10.65
N ASN A 170 -21.86 6.33 11.72
CA ASN A 170 -20.45 6.47 12.10
C ASN A 170 -19.86 5.15 12.57
N VAL A 171 -20.59 4.37 13.38
CA VAL A 171 -20.17 3.02 13.78
C VAL A 171 -20.00 2.10 12.56
N ALA A 172 -20.94 2.16 11.62
CA ALA A 172 -20.83 1.38 10.37
C ALA A 172 -19.60 1.81 9.54
N LEU A 173 -19.32 3.11 9.46
CA LEU A 173 -18.13 3.63 8.77
C LEU A 173 -16.84 3.12 9.40
N VAL A 174 -16.72 3.21 10.73
CA VAL A 174 -15.55 2.67 11.45
C VAL A 174 -15.41 1.18 11.23
N ASN A 175 -16.48 0.41 11.38
CA ASN A 175 -16.46 -1.03 11.16
C ASN A 175 -16.03 -1.37 9.72
N THR A 176 -16.44 -0.58 8.73
CA THR A 176 -16.03 -0.77 7.34
C THR A 176 -14.55 -0.45 7.16
N LEU A 177 -14.06 0.64 7.75
CA LEU A 177 -12.66 1.08 7.62
C LEU A 177 -11.68 0.16 8.38
N THR A 178 -12.12 -0.43 9.50
CA THR A 178 -11.28 -1.26 10.38
C THR A 178 -11.52 -2.75 10.25
N ALA A 179 -12.44 -3.19 9.38
CA ALA A 179 -12.79 -4.61 9.22
C ALA A 179 -11.62 -5.50 8.78
N ASN A 180 -10.57 -4.90 8.21
CA ASN A 180 -9.39 -5.58 7.70
C ASN A 180 -8.13 -5.21 8.50
N VAL A 181 -8.25 -4.97 9.79
CA VAL A 181 -7.12 -4.77 10.71
C VAL A 181 -6.83 -6.06 11.44
N ASP A 182 -5.65 -6.62 11.23
CA ASP A 182 -5.19 -7.81 11.95
C ASP A 182 -5.02 -7.50 13.44
N THR A 183 -5.73 -8.22 14.28
CA THR A 183 -5.71 -8.05 15.74
C THR A 183 -5.53 -9.40 16.43
N PRO A 184 -4.75 -9.46 17.52
CA PRO A 184 -4.09 -8.36 18.22
C PRO A 184 -2.84 -7.80 17.50
N GLY A 185 -2.30 -8.47 16.50
CA GLY A 185 -0.99 -8.24 15.90
C GLY A 185 0.09 -9.13 16.52
N VAL A 186 1.36 -8.89 16.14
CA VAL A 186 2.50 -9.75 16.52
C VAL A 186 3.38 -9.14 17.61
N TYR A 187 3.65 -7.84 17.55
CA TYR A 187 4.63 -7.20 18.43
C TYR A 187 3.97 -6.31 19.48
N GLU A 188 4.45 -6.44 20.72
CA GLU A 188 3.97 -5.65 21.85
C GLU A 188 4.62 -4.26 21.85
N LEU A 189 3.81 -3.21 21.82
CA LEU A 189 4.23 -1.82 21.84
C LEU A 189 4.20 -1.26 23.27
N GLN A 190 5.12 -0.35 23.56
CA GLN A 190 5.12 0.40 24.82
C GLN A 190 3.86 1.26 24.96
N ALA A 191 3.50 1.59 26.19
CA ALA A 191 2.47 2.57 26.44
C ALA A 191 2.85 3.93 25.79
N TYR A 192 1.87 4.57 25.18
CA TYR A 192 2.00 5.93 24.65
C TYR A 192 1.43 6.90 25.69
N ALA A 193 2.24 7.88 26.08
CA ALA A 193 1.81 8.89 27.04
C ALA A 193 0.69 9.76 26.44
N ALA A 194 -0.19 10.26 27.29
CA ALA A 194 -1.27 11.15 26.88
C ALA A 194 -0.70 12.39 26.17
N ALA A 195 -0.79 12.42 24.86
CA ALA A 195 -0.38 13.51 24.00
C ALA A 195 -1.12 13.41 22.66
N GLU A 196 -1.71 14.50 22.20
CA GLU A 196 -2.35 14.54 20.90
C GLU A 196 -1.30 14.60 19.78
N ASP A 197 -1.48 13.76 18.78
CA ASP A 197 -0.69 13.77 17.56
C ASP A 197 -1.60 13.36 16.39
N ASP A 198 -1.16 13.56 15.16
CA ASP A 198 -1.96 13.15 14.02
C ASP A 198 -2.07 11.63 13.92
N ALA A 199 -3.29 11.16 13.60
CA ALA A 199 -3.60 9.73 13.59
C ALA A 199 -2.75 8.96 12.56
N TYR A 200 -2.36 9.60 11.45
CA TYR A 200 -1.52 8.95 10.43
C TYR A 200 -0.12 8.68 10.99
N THR A 201 0.51 9.66 11.60
CA THR A 201 1.84 9.51 12.21
C THR A 201 1.84 8.42 13.29
N LEU A 202 0.83 8.41 14.17
CA LEU A 202 0.72 7.40 15.22
C LEU A 202 0.51 5.99 14.64
N ALA A 203 -0.37 5.84 13.65
CA ALA A 203 -0.63 4.56 13.01
C ALA A 203 0.59 4.04 12.23
N ILE A 204 1.29 4.92 11.50
CA ILE A 204 2.53 4.59 10.79
C ILE A 204 3.64 4.15 11.76
N ASN A 205 3.79 4.83 12.89
CA ASN A 205 4.79 4.46 13.90
C ASN A 205 4.49 3.11 14.55
N ALA A 206 3.19 2.80 14.79
CA ALA A 206 2.77 1.50 15.27
C ALA A 206 3.04 0.41 14.22
N ALA A 207 2.64 0.62 12.97
CA ALA A 207 2.87 -0.31 11.86
C ALA A 207 4.36 -0.57 11.61
N ASN A 208 5.19 0.48 11.64
CA ASN A 208 6.65 0.33 11.52
C ASN A 208 7.23 -0.50 12.65
N SER A 209 6.75 -0.29 13.87
CA SER A 209 7.22 -1.04 15.05
C SER A 209 6.79 -2.49 15.00
N GLY A 210 5.59 -2.77 14.45
CA GLY A 210 5.06 -4.12 14.26
C GLY A 210 5.58 -4.83 13.00
N ARG A 211 6.37 -4.15 12.14
CA ARG A 211 6.74 -4.66 10.81
C ARG A 211 5.55 -5.02 9.90
N GLY A 212 4.37 -4.58 10.27
CA GLY A 212 3.18 -4.71 9.47
C GLY A 212 3.08 -3.62 8.40
N VAL A 213 2.03 -3.66 7.62
CA VAL A 213 1.77 -2.71 6.53
C VAL A 213 0.39 -2.10 6.70
N LEU A 214 0.35 -0.78 6.86
CA LEU A 214 -0.90 0.00 6.84
C LEU A 214 -1.12 0.50 5.41
N TRP A 215 -2.23 0.12 4.79
CA TRP A 215 -2.48 0.43 3.39
C TRP A 215 -3.96 0.70 3.12
N GLU A 216 -4.25 1.23 1.95
CA GLU A 216 -5.62 1.48 1.49
C GLU A 216 -5.94 0.67 0.24
N GLY A 217 -7.13 0.10 0.21
CA GLY A 217 -7.63 -0.65 -0.93
C GLY A 217 -8.26 0.25 -2.00
N GLY A 218 -8.36 -0.24 -3.23
CA GLY A 218 -9.00 0.49 -4.33
C GLY A 218 -10.45 0.88 -4.04
N ALA A 219 -11.14 0.14 -3.18
CA ALA A 219 -12.51 0.47 -2.74
C ALA A 219 -12.57 1.58 -1.66
N GLY A 220 -11.44 2.13 -1.23
CA GLY A 220 -11.39 3.19 -0.23
C GLY A 220 -11.43 2.69 1.22
N THR A 221 -11.12 1.42 1.47
CA THR A 221 -11.00 0.83 2.81
C THR A 221 -9.55 0.92 3.30
N ILE A 222 -9.37 1.09 4.61
CA ILE A 222 -8.06 1.05 5.26
C ILE A 222 -7.82 -0.35 5.79
N HIS A 223 -6.62 -0.88 5.57
CA HIS A 223 -6.21 -2.22 5.96
C HIS A 223 -4.92 -2.16 6.78
N TYR A 224 -4.78 -3.10 7.68
CA TYR A 224 -3.51 -3.37 8.34
C TYR A 224 -3.26 -4.87 8.33
N ASP A 225 -2.18 -5.26 7.67
CA ASP A 225 -1.69 -6.62 7.67
C ASP A 225 -0.48 -6.69 8.61
N ASP A 226 -0.54 -7.54 9.61
CA ASP A 226 0.58 -7.78 10.50
C ASP A 226 1.70 -8.56 9.81
N TYR A 227 2.83 -8.71 10.49
CA TYR A 227 3.99 -9.40 9.95
C TYR A 227 3.71 -10.87 9.58
N ALA A 228 2.89 -11.57 10.35
CA ALA A 228 2.59 -12.99 10.14
C ALA A 228 1.57 -13.21 9.00
N SER A 229 0.53 -12.40 8.94
CA SER A 229 -0.50 -12.49 7.90
C SER A 229 0.07 -12.29 6.51
N ARG A 230 0.98 -11.35 6.37
CA ARG A 230 1.64 -11.07 5.11
C ARG A 230 2.46 -12.26 4.60
N ALA A 231 3.14 -12.99 5.51
CA ALA A 231 3.94 -14.17 5.17
C ALA A 231 3.09 -15.31 4.61
N SER A 232 1.86 -15.46 5.08
CA SER A 232 0.95 -16.56 4.73
C SER A 232 0.13 -16.32 3.45
N ALA A 233 0.26 -15.16 2.79
CA ALA A 233 -0.52 -14.82 1.60
C ALA A 233 -0.22 -15.75 0.42
N SER A 234 -1.29 -16.24 -0.22
CA SER A 234 -1.16 -17.05 -1.44
C SER A 234 -0.67 -16.21 -2.62
N PRO A 235 0.34 -16.67 -3.39
CA PRO A 235 0.91 -15.86 -4.45
C PRO A 235 0.01 -15.78 -5.70
N LEU A 236 -0.04 -14.60 -6.33
CA LEU A 236 -0.46 -14.45 -7.71
C LEU A 236 0.67 -14.94 -8.62
N THR A 237 0.39 -15.91 -9.49
CA THR A 237 1.37 -16.44 -10.43
C THR A 237 1.31 -15.67 -11.74
N LEU A 238 2.47 -15.13 -12.17
CA LEU A 238 2.69 -14.47 -13.44
C LEU A 238 3.75 -15.24 -14.25
N THR A 239 3.72 -15.07 -15.56
CA THR A 239 4.74 -15.57 -16.47
C THR A 239 5.45 -14.43 -17.19
N ALA A 240 6.60 -14.69 -17.79
CA ALA A 240 7.29 -13.68 -18.60
C ALA A 240 6.44 -13.14 -19.75
N ASP A 241 5.50 -13.94 -20.26
CA ASP A 241 4.59 -13.54 -21.36
C ASP A 241 3.53 -12.51 -20.91
N ASP A 242 3.25 -12.41 -19.61
CA ASP A 242 2.34 -11.42 -19.04
C ASP A 242 2.99 -10.04 -18.90
N ILE A 243 4.33 -9.95 -19.03
CA ILE A 243 5.14 -8.78 -18.73
C ILE A 243 5.59 -8.12 -20.00
N LEU A 244 5.64 -6.77 -20.02
CA LEU A 244 6.24 -6.04 -21.13
C LEU A 244 7.70 -6.43 -21.35
N ALA A 245 8.13 -6.53 -22.62
CA ALA A 245 9.51 -6.86 -22.97
C ALA A 245 10.58 -5.91 -22.38
N GLN A 246 10.20 -4.68 -22.00
CA GLN A 246 11.03 -3.71 -21.29
C GLN A 246 10.50 -3.41 -19.88
N GLY A 247 9.59 -4.24 -19.38
CA GLY A 247 8.87 -4.03 -18.14
C GLY A 247 9.55 -4.61 -16.89
N LEU A 248 10.73 -5.22 -17.04
CA LEU A 248 11.49 -5.75 -15.91
C LEU A 248 12.73 -4.89 -15.68
N ARG A 249 12.90 -4.46 -14.46
CA ARG A 249 14.10 -3.77 -14.01
C ARG A 249 14.61 -4.41 -12.73
N THR A 250 15.90 -4.67 -12.67
CA THR A 250 16.60 -5.09 -11.46
C THR A 250 17.78 -4.17 -11.19
N ALA A 251 18.08 -3.97 -9.93
CA ALA A 251 19.27 -3.25 -9.49
C ALA A 251 19.83 -3.95 -8.24
N ALA A 252 21.13 -3.78 -8.02
CA ALA A 252 21.77 -4.07 -6.74
C ALA A 252 22.48 -2.80 -6.32
N GLN A 253 22.08 -2.22 -5.21
CA GLN A 253 22.60 -0.93 -4.77
C GLN A 253 23.45 -1.10 -3.51
N TRP A 254 24.60 -0.46 -3.50
CA TRP A 254 25.48 -0.43 -2.33
C TRP A 254 24.78 0.16 -1.10
N GLY A 255 23.94 1.16 -1.29
CA GLY A 255 23.20 1.85 -0.21
C GLY A 255 22.13 1.00 0.47
N GLU A 256 21.78 -0.17 -0.09
CA GLU A 256 20.80 -1.09 0.50
C GLU A 256 21.43 -2.08 1.46
N ILE A 257 22.76 -2.17 1.48
CA ILE A 257 23.46 -3.08 2.37
C ILE A 257 23.41 -2.54 3.81
N VAL A 258 22.95 -3.36 4.74
CA VAL A 258 23.01 -3.11 6.18
C VAL A 258 23.63 -4.32 6.84
N ASN A 259 24.83 -4.17 7.39
CA ASN A 259 25.58 -5.24 8.06
C ASN A 259 25.88 -4.95 9.54
N ASP A 260 25.34 -3.84 10.04
CA ASP A 260 25.33 -3.42 11.43
C ASP A 260 23.97 -2.81 11.72
N ALA A 261 23.04 -3.58 12.28
CA ALA A 261 21.65 -3.20 12.46
C ALA A 261 21.37 -2.79 13.90
N ASN A 262 20.80 -1.60 14.10
CA ASN A 262 20.41 -1.09 15.40
C ASN A 262 18.89 -0.91 15.46
N VAL A 263 18.22 -1.50 16.44
CA VAL A 263 16.80 -1.34 16.70
C VAL A 263 16.58 -0.75 18.09
N THR A 264 16.06 0.47 18.13
CA THR A 264 15.74 1.13 19.40
C THR A 264 14.36 0.68 19.87
N TYR A 265 14.26 0.36 21.16
CA TYR A 265 13.02 0.02 21.85
C TYR A 265 12.85 0.89 23.10
N ARG A 266 11.81 0.68 23.89
CA ARG A 266 11.46 1.49 25.07
C ARG A 266 12.62 1.81 26.00
N ALA A 267 13.49 0.85 26.28
CA ALA A 267 14.51 0.97 27.34
C ALA A 267 15.94 1.05 26.80
N GLY A 268 16.15 0.97 25.48
CA GLY A 268 17.51 0.99 24.91
C GLY A 268 17.54 0.69 23.43
N THR A 269 18.65 0.13 22.99
CA THR A 269 18.88 -0.26 21.60
C THR A 269 19.53 -1.64 21.58
N GLU A 270 18.98 -2.53 20.77
CA GLU A 270 19.58 -3.82 20.46
C GLU A 270 20.34 -3.72 19.14
N ASN A 271 21.43 -4.46 19.04
CA ASN A 271 22.33 -4.45 17.89
C ASN A 271 22.59 -5.87 17.39
N ALA A 272 22.59 -6.04 16.07
CA ALA A 272 23.03 -7.25 15.38
C ALA A 272 24.06 -6.89 14.31
N ARG A 273 25.10 -7.74 14.10
CA ARG A 273 26.20 -7.48 13.17
C ARG A 273 26.60 -8.73 12.40
N ASP A 274 26.91 -8.56 11.10
CA ASP A 274 27.52 -9.58 10.25
C ASP A 274 28.96 -9.21 9.96
N GLU A 275 29.90 -9.82 10.69
CA GLU A 275 31.33 -9.54 10.58
C GLU A 275 31.88 -9.93 9.18
N ASN A 276 31.32 -10.95 8.53
CA ASN A 276 31.76 -11.36 7.19
C ASN A 276 31.38 -10.31 6.13
N SER A 277 30.18 -9.78 6.24
CA SER A 277 29.74 -8.69 5.39
C SER A 277 30.52 -7.41 5.64
N ILE A 278 30.82 -7.09 6.91
CA ILE A 278 31.65 -5.94 7.30
C ILE A 278 33.06 -6.05 6.70
N ILE A 279 33.68 -7.23 6.77
CA ILE A 279 35.00 -7.47 6.16
C ILE A 279 34.95 -7.23 4.64
N ARG A 280 33.84 -7.63 3.99
CA ARG A 280 33.71 -7.54 2.52
C ARG A 280 33.35 -6.16 2.01
N TYR A 281 32.44 -5.47 2.70
CA TYR A 281 31.82 -4.22 2.20
C TYR A 281 32.15 -3.00 3.06
N GLY A 282 32.82 -3.17 4.20
CA GLY A 282 32.92 -2.15 5.23
C GLY A 282 31.69 -2.11 6.12
N GLN A 283 31.80 -1.42 7.25
CA GLN A 283 30.67 -1.26 8.16
C GLN A 283 29.62 -0.30 7.58
N LEU A 284 28.42 -0.82 7.40
CA LEU A 284 27.25 -0.10 6.89
C LEU A 284 26.13 -0.25 7.91
N THR A 285 25.95 0.81 8.72
CA THR A 285 25.03 0.79 9.86
C THR A 285 23.64 1.25 9.43
N GLY A 286 22.62 0.44 9.71
CA GLY A 286 21.20 0.80 9.62
C GLY A 286 20.59 0.94 11.00
N SER A 287 19.77 1.98 11.21
CA SER A 287 19.12 2.21 12.50
C SER A 287 17.61 2.34 12.31
N ARG A 288 16.83 1.69 13.19
CA ARG A 288 15.37 1.81 13.24
C ARG A 288 14.94 2.23 14.63
N THR A 289 14.14 3.27 14.70
CA THR A 289 13.47 3.67 15.94
C THR A 289 12.09 3.05 15.98
N THR A 290 11.79 2.32 17.05
CA THR A 290 10.52 1.62 17.23
C THR A 290 9.88 1.96 18.58
N GLN A 291 8.59 1.65 18.70
CA GLN A 291 7.81 1.71 19.93
C GLN A 291 7.74 0.35 20.65
N LEU A 292 8.61 -0.59 20.32
CA LEU A 292 8.63 -1.92 20.92
C LEU A 292 8.78 -1.84 22.45
N HIS A 293 8.07 -2.73 23.13
CA HIS A 293 8.17 -2.85 24.58
C HIS A 293 9.35 -3.74 25.02
N ASN A 294 9.61 -4.83 24.30
CA ASN A 294 10.52 -5.90 24.71
C ASN A 294 11.88 -5.80 23.97
N ALA A 295 12.97 -6.02 24.70
CA ALA A 295 14.31 -6.12 24.12
C ALA A 295 14.45 -7.31 23.16
N ALA A 296 13.80 -8.44 23.50
CA ALA A 296 13.86 -9.65 22.68
C ALA A 296 13.26 -9.42 21.28
N ASP A 297 12.14 -8.67 21.19
CA ASP A 297 11.52 -8.33 19.93
C ASP A 297 12.42 -7.38 19.11
N ALA A 298 13.07 -6.42 19.78
CA ALA A 298 14.02 -5.52 19.13
C ALA A 298 15.25 -6.26 18.59
N LEU A 299 15.79 -7.21 19.35
CA LEU A 299 16.91 -8.05 18.91
C LEU A 299 16.51 -8.97 17.75
N ALA A 300 15.32 -9.57 17.80
CA ALA A 300 14.79 -10.37 16.69
C ALA A 300 14.67 -9.53 15.42
N GLN A 301 14.07 -8.34 15.51
CA GLN A 301 13.99 -7.43 14.37
C GLN A 301 15.35 -6.95 13.85
N ALA A 302 16.34 -6.75 14.73
CA ALA A 302 17.70 -6.41 14.32
C ALA A 302 18.37 -7.54 13.53
N ASN A 303 18.21 -8.79 13.98
CA ASN A 303 18.71 -9.97 13.29
C ASN A 303 18.03 -10.14 11.91
N ASP A 304 16.70 -10.06 11.85
CA ASP A 304 15.94 -10.16 10.59
C ASP A 304 16.36 -9.08 9.59
N PHE A 305 16.58 -7.85 10.08
CA PHE A 305 17.02 -6.73 9.25
C PHE A 305 18.42 -6.96 8.70
N LEU A 306 19.32 -7.51 9.55
CA LEU A 306 20.66 -7.89 9.16
C LEU A 306 20.65 -9.01 8.12
N GLU A 307 19.95 -10.12 8.39
CA GLU A 307 19.93 -11.29 7.51
C GLU A 307 19.32 -10.96 6.14
N SER A 308 18.34 -10.06 6.08
CA SER A 308 17.74 -9.62 4.82
C SER A 308 18.63 -8.68 4.01
N ARG A 309 19.53 -7.92 4.64
CA ARG A 309 20.26 -6.80 4.02
C ARG A 309 21.79 -6.88 4.10
N ALA A 310 22.37 -7.88 4.77
CA ALA A 310 23.82 -7.96 4.90
C ALA A 310 24.56 -8.16 3.57
N TYR A 311 23.88 -8.69 2.57
CA TYR A 311 24.44 -8.93 1.24
C TYR A 311 23.53 -8.34 0.14
N PRO A 312 24.10 -7.74 -0.92
CA PRO A 312 23.32 -7.20 -2.00
C PRO A 312 22.58 -8.33 -2.73
N ARG A 313 21.33 -8.12 -3.03
CA ARG A 313 20.48 -9.05 -3.77
C ARG A 313 20.01 -8.39 -5.06
N MET A 314 19.82 -9.21 -6.10
CA MET A 314 19.28 -8.76 -7.37
C MET A 314 17.92 -9.41 -7.56
N TYR A 315 16.89 -8.61 -7.67
CA TYR A 315 15.52 -9.05 -7.94
C TYR A 315 14.79 -8.00 -8.80
N PRO A 316 13.70 -8.36 -9.48
CA PRO A 316 12.89 -7.38 -10.20
C PRO A 316 12.25 -6.36 -9.24
N GLU A 317 12.76 -5.13 -9.21
CA GLU A 317 12.19 -4.03 -8.41
C GLU A 317 10.86 -3.54 -8.99
N THR A 318 10.74 -3.60 -10.32
CA THR A 318 9.52 -3.18 -11.01
C THR A 318 9.13 -4.20 -12.07
N ILE A 319 7.82 -4.47 -12.14
CA ILE A 319 7.20 -5.35 -13.12
C ILE A 319 6.07 -4.57 -13.79
N THR A 320 6.17 -4.35 -15.10
CA THR A 320 5.15 -3.64 -15.88
C THR A 320 4.32 -4.62 -16.69
N ILE A 321 3.00 -4.57 -16.50
CA ILE A 321 2.05 -5.48 -17.10
C ILE A 321 1.04 -4.70 -17.95
N PRO A 322 1.00 -4.92 -19.27
CA PRO A 322 0.02 -4.31 -20.16
C PRO A 322 -1.26 -5.17 -20.16
N LEU A 323 -2.27 -4.81 -19.36
CA LEU A 323 -3.49 -5.60 -19.26
C LEU A 323 -4.22 -5.76 -20.61
N HIS A 324 -4.03 -4.82 -21.53
CA HIS A 324 -4.60 -4.87 -22.87
C HIS A 324 -3.87 -5.86 -23.80
N SER A 325 -2.74 -6.45 -23.39
CA SER A 325 -2.03 -7.45 -24.20
C SER A 325 -2.86 -8.72 -24.37
N PRO A 326 -2.86 -9.34 -25.55
CA PRO A 326 -3.53 -10.60 -25.78
C PRO A 326 -2.88 -11.79 -25.06
N THR A 327 -1.66 -11.63 -24.55
CA THR A 327 -0.95 -12.65 -23.76
C THR A 327 -1.48 -12.77 -22.35
N VAL A 328 -1.98 -11.68 -21.77
CA VAL A 328 -2.58 -11.67 -20.42
C VAL A 328 -3.95 -12.32 -20.47
N THR A 329 -4.18 -13.34 -19.66
CA THR A 329 -5.48 -14.04 -19.59
C THR A 329 -6.52 -13.24 -18.82
N ASP A 330 -7.82 -13.51 -19.07
CA ASP A 330 -8.90 -12.81 -18.35
C ASP A 330 -8.85 -13.06 -16.83
N THR A 331 -8.46 -14.26 -16.41
CA THR A 331 -8.28 -14.59 -14.99
C THR A 331 -7.13 -13.78 -14.37
N THR A 332 -6.01 -13.65 -15.10
CA THR A 332 -4.87 -12.83 -14.67
C THR A 332 -5.26 -11.35 -14.60
N ARG A 333 -6.05 -10.84 -15.58
CA ARG A 333 -6.58 -9.47 -15.55
C ARG A 333 -7.43 -9.20 -14.33
N ASP A 334 -8.32 -10.13 -13.98
CA ASP A 334 -9.19 -10.00 -12.80
C ASP A 334 -8.39 -9.96 -11.51
N ALA A 335 -7.39 -10.82 -11.39
CA ALA A 335 -6.51 -10.85 -10.23
C ALA A 335 -5.66 -9.57 -10.12
N LEU A 336 -5.12 -9.07 -11.25
CA LEU A 336 -4.36 -7.83 -11.29
C LEU A 336 -5.24 -6.59 -11.05
N ALA A 337 -6.50 -6.59 -11.51
CA ALA A 337 -7.43 -5.50 -11.23
C ALA A 337 -7.73 -5.39 -9.72
N ALA A 338 -7.61 -6.48 -8.98
CA ALA A 338 -7.77 -6.54 -7.53
C ALA A 338 -6.44 -6.42 -6.76
N VAL A 339 -5.37 -5.92 -7.39
CA VAL A 339 -4.05 -5.74 -6.76
C VAL A 339 -4.12 -4.89 -5.49
N TYR A 340 -3.33 -5.26 -4.50
CA TYR A 340 -3.22 -4.54 -3.23
C TYR A 340 -1.78 -4.57 -2.69
N ASN A 341 -1.49 -3.73 -1.73
CA ASN A 341 -0.18 -3.69 -1.05
C ASN A 341 -0.01 -4.92 -0.15
N GLY A 342 1.09 -5.62 -0.32
CA GLY A 342 1.33 -6.88 0.39
C GLY A 342 0.91 -8.12 -0.41
N LEU A 343 0.28 -7.96 -1.59
CA LEU A 343 -0.01 -9.11 -2.47
C LEU A 343 1.29 -9.83 -2.80
N ARG A 344 1.35 -11.13 -2.52
CA ARG A 344 2.48 -11.97 -2.92
C ARG A 344 2.39 -12.29 -4.41
N VAL A 345 3.50 -12.13 -5.10
CA VAL A 345 3.63 -12.40 -6.54
C VAL A 345 4.74 -13.39 -6.78
N ASN A 346 4.44 -14.44 -7.53
CA ASN A 346 5.42 -15.40 -8.02
C ASN A 346 5.49 -15.29 -9.54
N THR A 347 6.69 -15.05 -10.08
CA THR A 347 6.90 -14.99 -11.51
C THR A 347 7.79 -16.15 -11.97
N SER A 348 7.47 -16.72 -13.14
CA SER A 348 8.19 -17.83 -13.71
C SER A 348 8.61 -17.56 -15.16
N ALA A 349 9.51 -18.41 -15.67
CA ALA A 349 10.04 -18.30 -17.04
C ALA A 349 10.73 -16.96 -17.33
N LEU A 350 11.25 -16.28 -16.30
CA LEU A 350 12.04 -15.07 -16.49
C LEU A 350 13.37 -15.37 -17.20
N PRO A 351 13.93 -14.40 -17.96
CA PRO A 351 15.28 -14.53 -18.48
C PRO A 351 16.30 -14.79 -17.36
N ALA A 352 17.29 -15.64 -17.61
CA ALA A 352 18.26 -16.08 -16.60
C ALA A 352 18.99 -14.94 -15.89
N VAL A 353 19.14 -13.77 -16.51
CA VAL A 353 19.69 -12.56 -15.89
C VAL A 353 18.87 -12.05 -14.71
N PHE A 354 17.58 -12.39 -14.66
CA PHE A 354 16.66 -12.07 -13.56
C PHE A 354 16.43 -13.25 -12.61
N GLY A 355 17.19 -14.36 -12.74
CA GLY A 355 17.13 -15.50 -11.86
C GLY A 355 16.09 -16.56 -12.21
N SER A 356 15.50 -16.55 -13.40
CA SER A 356 14.48 -17.51 -13.90
C SER A 356 13.14 -17.47 -13.19
N THR A 357 13.10 -17.23 -11.90
CA THR A 357 11.90 -17.09 -11.07
C THR A 357 12.08 -15.92 -10.10
N PHE A 358 10.97 -15.33 -9.68
CA PHE A 358 10.94 -14.33 -8.62
C PHE A 358 9.75 -14.62 -7.71
N ASP A 359 9.98 -14.55 -6.41
CA ASP A 359 8.96 -14.60 -5.37
C ASP A 359 9.11 -13.36 -4.49
N GLY A 360 8.03 -12.61 -4.35
CA GLY A 360 8.09 -11.34 -3.63
C GLY A 360 6.71 -10.76 -3.36
N PHE A 361 6.72 -9.54 -2.84
CA PHE A 361 5.53 -8.78 -2.50
C PHE A 361 5.40 -7.52 -3.33
N VAL A 362 4.18 -7.14 -3.63
CA VAL A 362 3.83 -5.83 -4.18
C VAL A 362 3.88 -4.81 -3.04
N GLU A 363 4.86 -3.93 -3.08
CA GLU A 363 5.01 -2.84 -2.10
C GLU A 363 4.23 -1.58 -2.51
N GLY A 364 4.06 -1.40 -3.79
CA GLY A 364 3.26 -0.34 -4.36
C GLY A 364 2.93 -0.63 -5.81
N TYR A 365 2.01 0.13 -6.34
CA TYR A 365 1.65 -0.01 -7.75
C TYR A 365 1.17 1.31 -8.34
N THR A 366 1.31 1.41 -9.67
CA THR A 366 0.84 2.55 -10.44
C THR A 366 -0.01 2.05 -11.60
N TRP A 367 -1.23 2.56 -11.70
CA TRP A 367 -2.08 2.42 -12.86
C TRP A 367 -1.87 3.58 -13.83
N ASN A 368 -1.61 3.28 -15.08
CA ASN A 368 -1.63 4.24 -16.18
C ASN A 368 -2.72 3.81 -17.15
N LEU A 369 -3.77 4.59 -17.21
CA LEU A 369 -4.95 4.29 -18.00
C LEU A 369 -5.17 5.36 -19.06
N THR A 370 -5.53 4.90 -20.23
CA THR A 370 -6.16 5.72 -21.27
C THR A 370 -7.46 5.03 -21.69
N ARG A 371 -8.18 5.61 -22.61
CA ARG A 371 -9.39 5.00 -23.15
C ARG A 371 -9.21 3.54 -23.58
N TYR A 372 -8.07 3.20 -24.18
CA TYR A 372 -7.82 1.91 -24.82
C TYR A 372 -6.72 1.08 -24.16
N THR A 373 -5.98 1.66 -23.25
CA THR A 373 -4.85 1.00 -22.63
C THR A 373 -4.94 1.02 -21.12
N ALA A 374 -4.59 -0.10 -20.52
CA ALA A 374 -4.36 -0.21 -19.09
C ALA A 374 -2.98 -0.84 -18.89
N GLU A 375 -2.13 -0.11 -18.20
CA GLU A 375 -0.81 -0.55 -17.80
C GLU A 375 -0.71 -0.50 -16.29
N LEU A 376 -0.30 -1.61 -15.69
CA LEU A 376 -0.05 -1.75 -14.27
C LEU A 376 1.44 -1.90 -14.04
N VAL A 377 2.02 -0.98 -13.29
CA VAL A 377 3.41 -1.05 -12.83
C VAL A 377 3.41 -1.46 -11.37
N LEU A 378 3.96 -2.63 -11.08
CA LEU A 378 4.15 -3.14 -9.72
C LEU A 378 5.54 -2.76 -9.24
N THR A 379 5.65 -2.23 -8.03
CA THR A 379 6.90 -2.07 -7.29
C THR A 379 7.00 -3.24 -6.32
N CYS A 380 8.07 -4.01 -6.39
CA CYS A 380 8.19 -5.27 -5.69
C CYS A 380 9.38 -5.29 -4.73
N SER A 381 9.25 -6.08 -3.66
CA SER A 381 10.36 -6.53 -2.80
C SER A 381 10.48 -8.05 -2.85
N ALA A 382 11.68 -8.57 -2.69
CA ALA A 382 11.85 -10.03 -2.65
C ALA A 382 11.27 -10.60 -1.35
N TYR A 383 10.65 -11.78 -1.42
CA TYR A 383 10.17 -12.51 -0.24
C TYR A 383 11.28 -12.68 0.81
N SER A 384 12.48 -13.03 0.36
CA SER A 384 13.65 -13.20 1.22
C SER A 384 14.18 -11.91 1.87
N GLU A 385 13.72 -10.73 1.45
CA GLU A 385 14.02 -9.46 2.14
C GLU A 385 13.05 -9.13 3.27
N THR A 386 11.91 -9.79 3.27
CA THR A 386 10.87 -9.58 4.28
C THR A 386 10.85 -10.73 5.27
N TYR A 387 11.04 -11.96 4.77
CA TYR A 387 11.02 -13.19 5.55
C TYR A 387 12.27 -14.01 5.26
N LEU A 388 12.78 -14.64 6.29
CA LEU A 388 13.95 -15.52 6.19
C LEU A 388 13.56 -16.82 5.50
N SER A 389 13.85 -16.94 4.22
CA SER A 389 13.98 -18.23 3.56
C SER A 389 15.44 -18.41 3.21
N ILE A 390 16.19 -19.16 4.01
CA ILE A 390 17.56 -19.48 3.68
C ILE A 390 17.54 -20.61 2.67
N ILE A 391 17.84 -20.27 1.41
CA ILE A 391 18.13 -21.26 0.38
C ILE A 391 19.58 -21.71 0.57
N TRP A 392 19.83 -23.01 0.46
CA TRP A 392 21.14 -23.63 0.67
C TRP A 392 22.28 -22.96 -0.11
N ASP A 393 21.99 -22.45 -1.31
CA ASP A 393 22.95 -21.71 -2.14
C ASP A 393 23.38 -20.35 -1.54
N GLN A 394 22.67 -19.83 -0.56
CA GLN A 394 22.96 -18.56 0.12
C GLN A 394 23.76 -18.75 1.40
N ILE A 395 23.93 -19.99 1.86
CA ILE A 395 24.79 -20.30 2.99
C ILE A 395 26.25 -20.20 2.52
N GLN A 396 27.01 -19.35 3.19
CA GLN A 396 28.42 -19.15 2.85
C GLN A 396 29.20 -20.47 2.95
N PRO A 397 30.16 -20.73 2.02
CA PRO A 397 30.92 -22.00 2.00
C PRO A 397 31.75 -22.29 3.26
N LEU A 398 31.91 -21.30 4.14
CA LEU A 398 32.64 -21.41 5.40
C LEU A 398 31.76 -21.77 6.60
N VAL A 399 30.44 -21.82 6.45
CA VAL A 399 29.51 -22.22 7.50
C VAL A 399 29.41 -23.75 7.48
N THR A 400 29.92 -24.39 8.54
CA THR A 400 29.73 -25.82 8.73
C THR A 400 28.38 -26.11 9.37
N TRP A 401 27.81 -27.29 9.13
CA TRP A 401 26.58 -27.75 9.79
C TRP A 401 26.55 -27.56 11.30
N ALA A 402 27.71 -27.65 11.95
CA ALA A 402 27.85 -27.46 13.41
C ALA A 402 27.78 -25.98 13.83
N GLY A 403 27.99 -25.04 12.90
CA GLY A 403 27.92 -23.58 13.13
C GLY A 403 26.61 -22.94 12.70
N TYR A 404 25.72 -23.71 12.07
CA TYR A 404 24.44 -23.21 11.62
C TYR A 404 23.36 -23.45 12.70
N THR A 405 22.80 -22.39 13.23
CA THR A 405 21.64 -22.44 14.12
C THR A 405 20.44 -21.86 13.36
N PRO A 406 19.52 -22.70 12.85
CA PRO A 406 18.33 -22.20 12.19
C PRO A 406 17.46 -21.45 13.21
N SER A 407 17.13 -20.21 12.92
CA SER A 407 16.14 -19.47 13.69
C SER A 407 14.74 -20.01 13.34
N THR A 408 14.20 -20.90 14.13
CA THR A 408 12.77 -21.24 14.26
C THR A 408 12.04 -21.96 13.11
N GLN A 409 12.63 -22.32 11.98
CA GLN A 409 11.98 -23.19 11.00
C GLN A 409 12.43 -24.64 11.15
N GLU A 410 11.49 -25.53 11.36
CA GLU A 410 11.73 -26.97 11.36
C GLU A 410 11.99 -27.45 9.92
N TRP A 411 12.84 -28.47 9.74
CA TRP A 411 13.24 -29.03 8.44
C TRP A 411 12.08 -29.69 7.67
N ASP A 412 10.95 -29.93 8.33
CA ASP A 412 9.78 -30.54 7.75
C ASP A 412 8.89 -29.55 6.94
N ASP A 413 9.25 -28.26 6.93
CA ASP A 413 8.55 -27.20 6.19
C ASP A 413 9.24 -26.81 4.85
N LEU A 414 10.26 -27.59 4.42
CA LEU A 414 10.98 -27.41 3.15
C LEU A 414 10.48 -28.32 2.03
#